data_cd19df5d3d83f3d7fba9ba57c2a419f1
#
_entry.id   cd19df5d3d83f3d7fba9ba57c2a419f1
#
_cell.length_a   1.000
_cell.length_b   1.000
_cell.length_c   1.000
_cell.angle_alpha   90.00
_cell.angle_beta   90.00
_cell.angle_gamma   90.00
#
_symmetry.space_group_name_H-M   'P 1'
#
loop_
_entity.id
_entity.type
_entity.pdbx_description
1 polymer ?
#
loop_
_entity_poly.entity_id
_entity_poly.type
_entity_poly.pdbx_seq_one_letter_code
_entity_poly.pdbx_strand_id
1 'polypeptide(L)' 'MQIDPFSTPAQRVIKRFGGARRLAVLLDLAHASTVYRWTYSRERNGTNGNIPFKYHRPILIAAEKLKIPLEKTDLI' A
#
# COMPACT_ATOMS: atom_id res chain seq x y z
N MET A 1 -17.25 8.56 -3.23
CA MET A 1 -16.48 7.34 -3.03
C MET A 1 -16.77 6.79 -1.65
N GLN A 2 -17.27 5.56 -1.57
CA GLN A 2 -17.54 4.94 -0.28
C GLN A 2 -16.23 4.49 0.36
N ILE A 3 -16.05 4.89 1.61
CA ILE A 3 -14.92 4.43 2.39
C ILE A 3 -15.37 3.16 3.10
N ASP A 4 -14.74 2.04 2.79
CA ASP A 4 -14.99 0.80 3.50
C ASP A 4 -14.31 0.91 4.88
N PRO A 5 -15.09 0.91 5.97
CA PRO A 5 -14.52 1.05 7.31
C PRO A 5 -13.68 -0.15 7.73
N PHE A 6 -13.80 -1.27 7.01
CA PHE A 6 -13.04 -2.48 7.30
C PHE A 6 -11.79 -2.63 6.46
N SER A 7 -11.55 -1.70 5.53
CA SER A 7 -10.34 -1.77 4.71
C SER A 7 -9.12 -1.34 5.51
N THR A 8 -8.02 -2.08 5.34
CA THR A 8 -6.75 -1.72 5.95
C THR A 8 -6.02 -0.68 5.10
N PRO A 9 -5.05 0.04 5.67
CA PRO A 9 -4.23 0.96 4.86
C PRO A 9 -3.60 0.29 3.65
N ALA A 10 -3.07 -0.94 3.81
CA ALA A 10 -2.48 -1.66 2.70
C ALA A 10 -3.48 -1.94 1.60
N GLN A 11 -4.68 -2.40 1.94
CA GLN A 11 -5.72 -2.68 0.95
C GLN A 11 -6.14 -1.42 0.20
N ARG A 12 -6.30 -0.31 0.91
CA ARG A 12 -6.67 0.95 0.28
C ARG A 12 -5.63 1.43 -0.73
N VAL A 13 -4.35 1.39 -0.33
CA VAL A 13 -3.26 1.84 -1.18
C VAL A 13 -3.09 0.93 -2.39
N ILE A 14 -3.09 -0.39 -2.18
CA ILE A 14 -2.98 -1.35 -3.27
C ILE A 14 -4.08 -1.12 -4.31
N LYS A 15 -5.31 -0.93 -3.85
CA LYS A 15 -6.43 -0.68 -4.75
C LYS A 15 -6.26 0.60 -5.55
N ARG A 16 -5.80 1.66 -4.92
CA ARG A 16 -5.60 2.94 -5.59
C ARG A 16 -4.53 2.91 -6.66
N PHE A 17 -3.52 2.07 -6.49
CA PHE A 17 -2.45 1.92 -7.48
C PHE A 17 -2.74 0.86 -8.54
N GLY A 18 -3.87 0.17 -8.44
CA GLY A 18 -4.26 -0.80 -9.46
C GLY A 18 -3.72 -2.21 -9.24
N GLY A 19 -3.31 -2.52 -8.01
CA GLY A 19 -2.89 -3.87 -7.65
C GLY A 19 -1.50 -3.92 -7.02
N ALA A 20 -1.22 -5.03 -6.33
CA ALA A 20 0.04 -5.19 -5.60
C ALA A 20 1.25 -5.25 -6.51
N ARG A 21 1.14 -5.90 -7.66
CA ARG A 21 2.24 -5.97 -8.63
C ARG A 21 2.62 -4.59 -9.15
N ARG A 22 1.62 -3.81 -9.53
CA ARG A 22 1.86 -2.47 -10.05
C ARG A 22 2.50 -1.60 -8.99
N LEU A 23 2.01 -1.69 -7.75
CA LEU A 23 2.58 -0.92 -6.65
C LEU A 23 4.04 -1.33 -6.41
N ALA A 24 4.35 -2.62 -6.44
CA ALA A 24 5.72 -3.10 -6.27
C ALA A 24 6.66 -2.53 -7.34
N VAL A 25 6.22 -2.51 -8.59
CA VAL A 25 7.00 -1.94 -9.69
C VAL A 25 7.24 -0.44 -9.46
N LEU A 26 6.20 0.27 -9.06
CA LEU A 26 6.29 1.72 -8.81
C LEU A 26 7.21 2.06 -7.64
N LEU A 27 7.32 1.16 -6.66
CA LEU A 27 8.21 1.32 -5.51
C LEU A 27 9.60 0.73 -5.75
N ASP A 28 9.86 0.23 -6.95
CA ASP A 28 11.13 -0.39 -7.33
C ASP A 28 11.47 -1.58 -6.43
N LEU A 29 10.47 -2.38 -6.10
CA LEU A 29 10.64 -3.58 -5.31
C LEU A 29 10.89 -4.80 -6.21
N ALA A 30 11.83 -5.66 -5.80
CA ALA A 30 12.18 -6.85 -6.56
C ALA A 30 11.02 -7.85 -6.69
N HIS A 31 10.14 -7.91 -5.68
CA HIS A 31 9.07 -8.88 -5.63
C HIS A 31 7.75 -8.28 -5.15
N ALA A 32 6.68 -8.62 -5.84
CA ALA A 32 5.34 -8.21 -5.43
C ALA A 32 4.93 -8.83 -4.09
N SER A 33 5.56 -9.94 -3.69
CA SER A 33 5.28 -10.57 -2.41
C SER A 33 5.52 -9.64 -1.22
N THR A 34 6.44 -8.68 -1.35
CA THR A 34 6.66 -7.67 -0.31
C THR A 34 5.38 -6.88 -0.04
N VAL A 35 4.67 -6.49 -1.10
CA VAL A 35 3.41 -5.75 -0.98
C VAL A 35 2.29 -6.66 -0.47
N TYR A 36 2.19 -7.87 -0.97
CA TYR A 36 1.17 -8.81 -0.51
C TYR A 36 1.27 -9.10 0.98
N ARG A 37 2.49 -9.15 1.53
CA ARG A 37 2.68 -9.38 2.97
C ARG A 37 2.05 -8.31 3.83
N TRP A 38 1.89 -7.10 3.34
CA TRP A 38 1.23 -6.04 4.11
C TRP A 38 -0.23 -6.37 4.41
N THR A 39 -0.84 -7.25 3.61
CA THR A 39 -2.24 -7.66 3.81
C THR A 39 -2.37 -8.91 4.67
N TYR A 40 -1.26 -9.61 4.95
CA TYR A 40 -1.28 -10.85 5.70
C TYR A 40 -1.26 -10.58 7.20
N SER A 41 -1.82 -11.54 7.96
CA SER A 41 -1.72 -11.48 9.42
C SER A 41 -0.27 -11.69 9.86
N ARG A 42 0.03 -11.29 11.09
CA ARG A 42 1.37 -11.47 11.65
C ARG A 42 1.75 -12.94 11.74
N GLU A 43 0.78 -13.81 11.96
CA GLU A 43 1.00 -15.26 11.98
C GLU A 43 1.53 -15.79 10.64
N ARG A 44 1.22 -15.08 9.56
CA ARG A 44 1.66 -15.44 8.22
C ARG A 44 2.80 -14.53 7.73
N ASN A 45 3.56 -13.98 8.66
CA ASN A 45 4.67 -13.07 8.37
C ASN A 45 4.24 -11.77 7.68
N GLY A 46 3.01 -11.34 7.96
CA GLY A 46 2.50 -10.09 7.42
C GLY A 46 2.51 -8.97 8.44
N THR A 47 1.95 -7.83 8.06
CA THR A 47 1.89 -6.63 8.90
C THR A 47 0.47 -6.29 9.34
N ASN A 48 -0.48 -7.24 9.25
CA ASN A 48 -1.88 -7.02 9.62
C ASN A 48 -2.55 -5.88 8.86
N GLY A 49 -2.15 -5.65 7.61
CA GLY A 49 -2.73 -4.59 6.81
C GLY A 49 -2.07 -3.23 7.00
N ASN A 50 -1.04 -3.16 7.81
CA ASN A 50 -0.29 -1.92 8.01
C ASN A 50 0.81 -1.80 6.96
N ILE A 51 1.07 -0.56 6.52
CA ILE A 51 2.15 -0.30 5.58
C ILE A 51 3.39 0.06 6.40
N PRO A 52 4.53 -0.66 6.21
CA PRO A 52 5.75 -0.30 6.93
C PRO A 52 6.12 1.16 6.68
N PHE A 53 6.52 1.85 7.73
CA PHE A 53 6.77 3.28 7.70
C PHE A 53 7.77 3.69 6.61
N LYS A 54 8.77 2.85 6.35
CA LYS A 54 9.80 3.15 5.33
C LYS A 54 9.25 3.28 3.92
N TYR A 55 8.04 2.76 3.67
CA TYR A 55 7.40 2.85 2.35
C TYR A 55 6.43 4.03 2.23
N HIS A 56 6.12 4.72 3.33
CA HIS A 56 5.15 5.81 3.29
C HIS A 56 5.58 6.92 2.33
N ARG A 57 6.81 7.39 2.45
CA ARG A 57 7.30 8.46 1.59
C ARG A 57 7.40 8.04 0.12
N PRO A 58 7.98 6.88 -0.21
CA PRO A 58 7.99 6.41 -1.61
C PRO A 58 6.58 6.29 -2.21
N ILE A 59 5.61 5.83 -1.43
CA ILE A 59 4.22 5.72 -1.88
C ILE A 59 3.64 7.10 -2.19
N LEU A 60 3.87 8.07 -1.31
CA LEU A 60 3.36 9.43 -1.52
C LEU A 60 4.00 10.08 -2.74
N ILE A 61 5.29 9.85 -2.97
CA ILE A 61 5.99 10.36 -4.14
C ILE A 61 5.41 9.74 -5.42
N ALA A 62 5.19 8.42 -5.42
CA ALA A 62 4.61 7.74 -6.57
C ALA A 62 3.18 8.23 -6.85
N ALA A 63 2.39 8.44 -5.80
CA ALA A 63 1.04 8.97 -5.93
C ALA A 63 1.04 10.35 -6.57
N GLU A 64 1.96 11.21 -6.15
CA GLU A 64 2.08 12.55 -6.72
C GLU A 64 2.42 12.51 -8.21
N LYS A 65 3.38 11.66 -8.60
CA LYS A 65 3.77 11.50 -10.00
C LYS A 65 2.62 11.02 -10.88
N LEU A 66 1.79 10.13 -10.35
CA LEU A 66 0.65 9.57 -11.09
C LEU A 66 -0.63 10.37 -10.89
N LYS A 67 -0.58 11.46 -10.12
CA LYS A 67 -1.74 12.28 -9.78
C LYS A 67 -2.85 11.49 -9.11
N ILE A 68 -2.46 10.52 -8.29
CA ILE A 68 -3.39 9.77 -7.46
C ILE A 68 -3.58 10.53 -6.15
N PRO A 69 -4.81 10.92 -5.79
CA PRO A 69 -5.05 11.65 -4.55
C PRO A 69 -4.82 10.73 -3.34
N LEU A 70 -3.75 10.98 -2.61
CA LEU A 70 -3.36 10.18 -1.46
C LEU A 70 -2.73 11.09 -0.42
N GLU A 71 -3.17 10.96 0.83
CA GLU A 71 -2.65 11.72 1.95
C GLU A 71 -1.95 10.80 2.94
N LYS A 72 -1.15 11.40 3.83
CA LYS A 72 -0.46 10.62 4.87
C LYS A 72 -1.43 9.80 5.71
N THR A 73 -2.62 10.33 5.97
CA THR A 73 -3.65 9.64 6.76
C THR A 73 -4.18 8.38 6.08
N ASP A 74 -4.05 8.28 4.75
CA ASP A 74 -4.44 7.07 4.03
C ASP A 74 -3.49 5.89 4.27
N LEU A 75 -2.31 6.17 4.82
CA LEU A 75 -1.26 5.18 5.04
C LEU A 75 -1.24 4.62 6.47
N ILE A 76 -2.14 5.09 7.31
CA ILE A 76 -2.20 4.69 8.71
C ILE A 76 -3.58 4.24 9.13
#